data_896a72c8070e48ebf5569b0c957dac78
#
_entry.id   896a72c8070e48ebf5569b0c957dac78
#
_cell.length_a   1.000
_cell.length_b   1.000
_cell.length_c   1.000
_cell.angle_alpha   90.00
_cell.angle_beta   90.00
_cell.angle_gamma   90.00
#
_symmetry.space_group_name_H-M   'P 1'
#
loop_
_entity.id
_entity.type
_entity.pdbx_description
1 polymer ?
#
loop_
_entity_poly.entity_id
_entity_poly.type
_entity_poly.pdbx_seq_one_letter_code
_entity_poly.pdbx_strand_id
1 'polypeptide(L)' 'YDIRAVRILVDDVKQCYAALGVVHHLWTPLPGEFDDYIAKPKANDYRSLHTAVIGPEGKPLEVQIRTR' A
#
# COMPACT_ATOMS: atom_id res chain seq x y z
N TYR A 1 -16.35 -5.28 -13.20
CA TYR A 1 -15.73 -5.02 -11.89
C TYR A 1 -14.22 -5.01 -12.05
N ASP A 2 -13.64 -3.83 -12.08
CA ASP A 2 -12.21 -3.67 -12.26
C ASP A 2 -11.53 -3.40 -10.93
N ILE A 3 -10.54 -4.23 -10.60
CA ILE A 3 -9.61 -3.93 -9.51
C ILE A 3 -8.34 -3.41 -10.15
N ARG A 4 -7.95 -2.19 -9.77
CA ARG A 4 -6.71 -1.60 -10.22
C ARG A 4 -5.64 -1.79 -9.16
N ALA A 5 -4.41 -1.89 -9.60
CA ALA A 5 -3.28 -2.06 -8.70
C ALA A 5 -2.17 -1.09 -9.09
N VAL A 6 -1.55 -0.50 -8.07
CA VAL A 6 -0.45 0.45 -8.23
C VAL A 6 0.70 -0.02 -7.36
N ARG A 7 1.93 0.06 -7.89
CA ARG A 7 3.13 -0.21 -7.14
C ARG A 7 3.94 1.07 -7.00
N ILE A 8 4.28 1.42 -5.77
CA ILE A 8 5.08 2.59 -5.46
C ILE A 8 6.44 2.14 -4.96
N LEU A 9 7.50 2.58 -5.62
CA LEU A 9 8.88 2.27 -5.23
C LEU A 9 9.48 3.50 -4.56
N VAL A 10 10.08 3.30 -3.39
CA VAL A 10 10.70 4.37 -2.61
C VAL A 10 12.11 3.94 -2.20
N ASP A 11 12.88 4.86 -1.62
CA ASP A 11 14.28 4.60 -1.35
C ASP A 11 14.52 3.87 -0.03
N ASP A 12 13.67 4.07 0.97
CA ASP A 12 13.87 3.44 2.27
C ASP A 12 12.54 3.16 2.98
N VAL A 13 12.63 2.46 4.11
CA VAL A 13 11.46 2.06 4.91
C VAL A 13 10.67 3.27 5.41
N LYS A 14 11.37 4.31 5.83
CA LYS A 14 10.70 5.52 6.32
C LYS A 14 9.82 6.13 5.23
N GLN A 15 10.30 6.14 4.01
CA GLN A 15 9.53 6.64 2.87
C GLN A 15 8.34 5.74 2.54
N CYS A 16 8.43 4.44 2.82
CA CYS A 16 7.28 3.55 2.66
C CYS A 16 6.11 4.02 3.52
N TYR A 17 6.37 4.31 4.80
CA TYR A 17 5.31 4.76 5.71
C TYR A 17 4.82 6.16 5.35
N ALA A 18 5.71 7.03 4.88
CA ALA A 18 5.31 8.36 4.43
C ALA A 18 4.36 8.27 3.22
N ALA A 19 4.70 7.41 2.26
CA ALA A 19 3.84 7.21 1.10
C ALA A 19 2.48 6.62 1.49
N LEU A 20 2.47 5.69 2.44
CA LEU A 20 1.22 5.12 2.95
C LEU A 20 0.32 6.20 3.54
N GLY A 21 0.91 7.11 4.33
CA GLY A 21 0.16 8.22 4.92
C GLY A 21 -0.48 9.10 3.85
N VAL A 22 0.25 9.39 2.78
CA VAL A 22 -0.29 10.17 1.67
C VAL A 22 -1.45 9.45 0.99
N VAL A 23 -1.29 8.15 0.71
CA VAL A 23 -2.34 7.36 0.06
C VAL A 23 -3.61 7.35 0.91
N HIS A 24 -3.47 7.10 2.21
CA HIS A 24 -4.62 7.06 3.12
C HIS A 24 -5.22 8.45 3.38
N HIS A 25 -4.48 9.50 3.10
CA HIS A 25 -5.02 10.86 3.15
C HIS A 25 -5.84 11.18 1.89
N LEU A 26 -5.37 10.71 0.73
CA LEU A 26 -6.04 10.97 -0.55
C LEU A 26 -7.31 10.16 -0.72
N TRP A 27 -7.31 8.91 -0.26
CA TRP A 27 -8.41 7.98 -0.48
C TRP A 27 -8.74 7.22 0.80
N THR A 28 -10.02 6.85 0.94
CA THR A 28 -10.48 6.12 2.12
C THR A 28 -9.98 4.68 2.10
N PRO A 29 -9.26 4.22 3.15
CA PRO A 29 -8.85 2.83 3.23
C PRO A 29 -10.04 1.89 3.35
N LEU A 30 -9.94 0.71 2.71
CA LEU A 30 -10.91 -0.35 2.89
C LEU A 30 -10.59 -1.12 4.16
N PRO A 31 -11.56 -1.35 5.06
CA PRO A 31 -11.31 -2.06 6.31
C PRO A 31 -10.78 -3.47 6.06
N GLY A 32 -9.79 -3.88 6.86
CA GLY A 32 -9.26 -5.23 6.82
C GLY A 32 -8.32 -5.53 5.65
N GLU A 33 -8.03 -4.54 4.83
CA GLU A 33 -7.22 -4.74 3.62
C GLU A 33 -5.78 -4.21 3.75
N PHE A 34 -5.34 -3.93 4.98
CA PHE A 34 -3.99 -3.45 5.21
C PHE A 34 -3.09 -4.55 5.76
N ASP A 35 -1.93 -4.75 5.12
CA ASP A 35 -0.90 -5.67 5.60
C ASP A 35 0.45 -4.97 5.63
N ASP A 36 1.09 -5.00 6.79
CA ASP A 36 2.42 -4.43 6.98
C ASP A 36 3.46 -5.54 7.00
N TYR A 37 4.02 -5.84 5.84
CA TYR A 37 5.06 -6.85 5.70
C TYR A 37 6.46 -6.30 5.97
N ILE A 38 6.58 -5.04 6.36
CA ILE A 38 7.83 -4.47 6.85
C ILE A 38 7.99 -4.76 8.33
N ALA A 39 6.95 -4.50 9.11
CA ALA A 39 6.95 -4.80 10.54
C ALA A 39 6.86 -6.30 10.79
N LYS A 40 6.13 -7.04 9.96
CA LYS A 40 5.98 -8.49 10.04
C LYS A 40 6.28 -9.10 8.67
N PRO A 41 7.57 -9.26 8.33
CA PRO A 41 7.93 -9.77 7.00
C PRO A 41 7.39 -11.16 6.74
N LYS A 42 7.02 -11.41 5.50
CA LYS A 42 6.73 -12.76 5.02
C LYS A 42 8.03 -13.56 4.92
N ALA A 43 7.91 -14.85 4.67
CA ALA A 43 9.06 -15.69 4.36
C ALA A 43 9.88 -15.05 3.24
N ASN A 44 11.21 -15.26 3.25
CA ASN A 44 12.14 -14.74 2.23
C ASN A 44 12.35 -13.22 2.28
N ASP A 45 12.20 -12.60 3.46
CA ASP A 45 12.43 -11.16 3.64
C ASP A 45 11.62 -10.27 2.73
N TYR A 46 10.47 -10.75 2.29
CA TYR A 46 9.58 -9.93 1.50
C TYR A 46 9.06 -8.78 2.36
N ARG A 47 9.43 -7.56 2.00
CA ARG A 47 9.07 -6.36 2.78
C ARG A 47 8.34 -5.36 1.91
N SER A 48 7.10 -5.13 2.26
CA SER A 48 6.28 -4.14 1.59
C SER A 48 5.07 -3.79 2.44
N LEU A 49 4.43 -2.69 2.09
CA LEU A 49 3.12 -2.33 2.63
C LEU A 49 2.08 -2.60 1.56
N HIS A 50 1.03 -3.30 1.94
CA HIS A 50 -0.12 -3.54 1.07
C HIS A 50 -1.34 -2.87 1.67
N THR A 51 -2.04 -2.09 0.88
CA THR A 51 -3.29 -1.50 1.31
C THR A 51 -4.26 -1.46 0.13
N ALA A 52 -5.54 -1.35 0.43
CA ALA A 52 -6.55 -1.12 -0.57
C ALA A 52 -7.39 0.08 -0.14
N VAL A 53 -7.74 0.89 -1.10
CA VAL A 53 -8.48 2.12 -0.86
C VAL A 53 -9.61 2.24 -1.88
N ILE A 54 -10.55 3.14 -1.60
CA ILE A 54 -11.52 3.54 -2.60
C ILE A 54 -10.86 4.68 -3.38
N GLY A 55 -10.35 4.34 -4.56
CA GLY A 55 -9.59 5.27 -5.38
C GLY A 55 -10.43 6.11 -6.31
N PRO A 56 -9.84 6.58 -7.42
CA PRO A 56 -10.56 7.41 -8.37
C PRO A 56 -11.84 6.74 -8.87
N GLU A 57 -12.87 7.54 -9.08
CA GLU A 57 -14.18 7.07 -9.55
C GLU A 57 -14.89 6.13 -8.58
N GLY A 58 -14.49 6.14 -7.31
CA GLY A 58 -15.11 5.28 -6.29
C GLY A 58 -14.79 3.81 -6.46
N LYS A 59 -13.75 3.45 -7.20
CA LYS A 59 -13.38 2.06 -7.47
C LYS A 59 -12.27 1.59 -6.53
N PRO A 60 -12.28 0.31 -6.14
CA PRO A 60 -11.19 -0.24 -5.34
C PRO A 60 -9.84 -0.11 -6.04
N LEU A 61 -8.83 0.28 -5.28
CA LEU A 61 -7.47 0.41 -5.76
C LEU A 61 -6.54 -0.28 -4.77
N GLU A 62 -5.80 -1.29 -5.24
CA GLU A 62 -4.78 -1.92 -4.43
C GLU A 62 -3.48 -1.16 -4.58
N VAL A 63 -2.81 -0.88 -3.46
CA VAL A 63 -1.56 -0.14 -3.45
C VAL A 63 -0.50 -0.97 -2.75
N GLN A 64 0.60 -1.21 -3.44
CA GLN A 64 1.77 -1.87 -2.87
C GLN A 64 2.91 -0.86 -2.82
N ILE A 65 3.51 -0.71 -1.64
CA ILE A 65 4.61 0.23 -1.43
C ILE A 65 5.81 -0.56 -0.95
N ARG A 66 6.95 -0.40 -1.63
CA ARG A 66 8.15 -1.13 -1.26
C ARG A 66 9.40 -0.33 -1.58
N THR A 67 10.51 -0.73 -0.99
CA THR A 67 11.80 -0.15 -1.34
C THR A 67 12.30 -0.73 -2.67
N ARG A 68 13.14 0.02 -3.31
CA ARG A 68 13.76 -0.38 -4.57
C ARG A 68 14.69 -1.59 -4.40
#